data_0710a6b646b49c765095d9379537f00f
#
_entry.id   0710a6b646b49c765095d9379537f00f
#
_cell.length_a   1.000
_cell.length_b   1.000
_cell.length_c   1.000
_cell.angle_alpha   90.00
_cell.angle_beta   90.00
_cell.angle_gamma   90.00
#
_symmetry.space_group_name_H-M   'P 1'
#
loop_
_entity.id
_entity.type
_entity.pdbx_description
1 polymer ?
#
loop_
_entity_poly.entity_id
_entity_poly.type
_entity_poly.pdbx_seq_one_letter_code
_entity_poly.pdbx_strand_id
1 'polypeptide(L)'
;MQIVADVGGIPGKDCRGYCKYCYFRKVKPIEPLGCRYCPPNSVGCARCSEGICETGTEFKPSFLVMNEIQTSMMMNQGLNGEFKVNISGGGDVSCYPQLEELVSGINQFGLKSHLGYTSGKGIDDSEMASRLMNLGVDEVTFTLFADDIGLRKEWVKDPTPEASLESAKLFAENANLYAASVIIPGVNDGEVLRKTCESLESWGAKALLLMRFANTTEQGLILGNAPVVDGIESQSIEEFSSLVDEINKEYSLRVTGTPLGDPTINAPFIISKEGNEEYLQFLKEVTGEATIVTSKIAAPFISAVFKKIGANTVNVIGTNKDIACLMTREDFESIDLSNVKDSVIIPGRSFVHDKVVEDIFSRDGVERVVGRGPDTLSVDGELSSGMTDEEVIMEEIESFRDLIDAINFFGMRKV
;
A
#
# COMPACT_ATOMS: atom_id res chain seq x y z
N MET A 1 -11.01 10.40 -10.96
CA MET A 1 -9.57 10.68 -10.72
C MET A 1 -9.39 11.08 -9.26
N GLN A 2 -8.34 10.58 -8.57
CA GLN A 2 -8.09 10.87 -7.17
C GLN A 2 -6.97 11.91 -7.03
N ILE A 3 -7.21 12.95 -6.22
CA ILE A 3 -6.22 13.95 -5.82
C ILE A 3 -5.81 13.64 -4.39
N VAL A 4 -4.53 13.48 -4.13
CA VAL A 4 -4.02 13.27 -2.76
C VAL A 4 -3.78 14.63 -2.11
N ALA A 5 -4.44 14.86 -0.98
CA ALA A 5 -4.26 15.99 -0.10
C ALA A 5 -3.42 15.57 1.11
N ASP A 6 -2.10 15.71 1.00
CA ASP A 6 -1.19 15.37 2.08
C ASP A 6 -1.18 16.47 3.15
N VAL A 7 -1.76 16.17 4.31
CA VAL A 7 -1.83 17.08 5.46
C VAL A 7 -0.56 17.08 6.32
N GLY A 8 0.44 16.24 6.00
CA GLY A 8 1.62 16.05 6.83
C GLY A 8 1.32 15.25 8.10
N GLY A 9 2.02 15.56 9.17
CA GLY A 9 1.88 14.90 10.47
C GLY A 9 3.00 13.91 10.77
N ILE A 10 3.44 13.88 12.00
CA ILE A 10 4.52 13.02 12.50
C ILE A 10 3.90 11.82 13.22
N PRO A 11 4.17 10.56 12.78
CA PRO A 11 3.67 9.37 13.45
C PRO A 11 3.95 9.37 14.94
N GLY A 12 2.98 8.97 15.72
CA GLY A 12 3.04 8.97 17.18
C GLY A 12 2.79 10.33 17.82
N LYS A 13 3.47 11.39 17.38
CA LYS A 13 3.23 12.76 17.87
C LYS A 13 1.83 13.22 17.45
N ASP A 14 1.57 13.16 16.15
CA ASP A 14 0.31 13.64 15.56
C ASP A 14 -0.74 12.53 15.39
N CYS A 15 -0.56 11.41 16.11
CA CYS A 15 -1.52 10.31 16.27
C CYS A 15 -2.01 10.15 17.72
N ARG A 16 -1.78 11.11 18.60
CA ARG A 16 -2.04 10.96 20.06
C ARG A 16 -1.38 9.69 20.65
N GLY A 17 -0.17 9.36 20.19
CA GLY A 17 0.63 8.21 20.61
C GLY A 17 0.69 7.09 19.57
N TYR A 18 1.76 6.29 19.64
CA TYR A 18 1.95 5.13 18.76
C TYR A 18 1.02 3.99 19.12
N CYS A 19 0.43 3.33 18.11
CA CYS A 19 -0.12 1.98 18.29
C CYS A 19 1.00 1.01 18.70
N LYS A 20 0.67 -0.07 19.43
CA LYS A 20 1.69 -1.06 19.83
C LYS A 20 2.37 -1.71 18.63
N TYR A 21 1.63 -1.91 17.55
CA TYR A 21 2.06 -2.55 16.32
C TYR A 21 2.57 -1.57 15.25
N CYS A 22 2.69 -0.28 15.56
CA CYS A 22 3.10 0.73 14.61
C CYS A 22 4.56 0.51 14.20
N TYR A 23 4.81 0.30 12.91
CA TYR A 23 6.15 0.07 12.37
C TYR A 23 7.06 1.32 12.46
N PHE A 24 6.50 2.52 12.65
CA PHE A 24 7.27 3.72 12.99
C PHE A 24 7.72 3.76 14.45
N ARG A 25 7.18 2.87 15.29
CA ARG A 25 7.61 2.80 16.68
C ARG A 25 9.00 2.20 16.78
N LYS A 26 9.87 2.79 17.61
CA LYS A 26 11.25 2.33 17.83
C LYS A 26 12.13 2.34 16.55
N VAL A 27 11.80 3.18 15.56
CA VAL A 27 12.71 3.36 14.42
C VAL A 27 14.08 3.81 14.90
N LYS A 28 15.11 3.16 14.39
CA LYS A 28 16.52 3.49 14.69
C LYS A 28 17.09 4.33 13.56
N PRO A 29 18.11 5.16 13.80
CA PRO A 29 18.88 5.76 12.73
C PRO A 29 19.42 4.66 11.80
N ILE A 30 19.15 4.78 10.51
CA ILE A 30 19.60 3.85 9.49
C ILE A 30 20.35 4.63 8.41
N GLU A 31 21.22 3.92 7.68
CA GLU A 31 21.86 4.49 6.50
C GLU A 31 20.80 4.88 5.46
N PRO A 32 21.05 5.93 4.64
CA PRO A 32 20.14 6.33 3.58
C PRO A 32 19.75 5.15 2.68
N LEU A 33 18.45 4.85 2.58
CA LEU A 33 17.94 3.71 1.83
C LEU A 33 18.18 3.85 0.32
N GLY A 34 18.24 5.11 -0.16
CA GLY A 34 18.13 5.38 -1.59
C GLY A 34 16.75 5.00 -2.13
N CYS A 35 16.27 5.70 -3.10
CA CYS A 35 15.00 5.42 -3.78
C CYS A 35 15.01 6.11 -5.15
N ARG A 36 14.01 5.83 -5.98
CA ARG A 36 13.90 6.44 -7.33
C ARG A 36 13.89 7.99 -7.33
N TYR A 37 13.63 8.61 -6.21
CA TYR A 37 13.64 10.08 -6.06
C TYR A 37 14.99 10.64 -5.59
N CYS A 38 16.00 9.81 -5.40
CA CYS A 38 17.31 10.27 -5.01
C CYS A 38 17.95 11.17 -6.09
N PRO A 39 18.76 12.16 -5.70
CA PRO A 39 19.55 12.94 -6.65
C PRO A 39 20.45 12.04 -7.50
N PRO A 40 20.62 12.32 -8.81
CA PRO A 40 21.33 11.43 -9.75
C PRO A 40 22.75 11.03 -9.36
N ASN A 41 23.43 11.88 -8.60
CA ASN A 41 24.85 11.70 -8.23
C ASN A 41 25.06 11.40 -6.73
N SER A 42 24.00 11.04 -6.00
CA SER A 42 24.07 10.83 -4.56
C SER A 42 23.22 9.63 -4.16
N VAL A 43 23.80 8.69 -3.45
CA VAL A 43 23.08 7.54 -2.88
C VAL A 43 22.30 7.99 -1.65
N GLY A 44 20.99 8.05 -1.77
CA GLY A 44 20.15 8.59 -0.73
C GLY A 44 20.31 10.11 -0.56
N CYS A 45 19.51 10.71 0.27
CA CYS A 45 19.69 12.10 0.68
C CYS A 45 19.93 12.17 2.19
N ALA A 46 20.50 13.26 2.66
CA ALA A 46 20.80 13.46 4.09
C ALA A 46 19.57 13.27 4.99
N ARG A 47 18.36 13.50 4.44
CA ARG A 47 17.08 13.37 5.13
C ARG A 47 16.40 12.01 4.95
N CYS A 48 17.00 11.05 4.24
CA CYS A 48 16.34 9.77 3.98
C CYS A 48 16.02 9.05 5.29
N SER A 49 17.01 8.88 6.17
CA SER A 49 16.79 8.30 7.50
C SER A 49 15.95 9.19 8.40
N GLU A 50 16.21 10.50 8.40
CA GLU A 50 15.42 11.47 9.15
C GLU A 50 13.96 11.49 8.66
N GLY A 51 13.74 11.55 7.34
CA GLY A 51 12.40 11.52 6.75
C GLY A 51 11.64 10.24 7.04
N ILE A 52 12.31 9.10 7.18
CA ILE A 52 11.70 7.85 7.60
C ILE A 52 11.44 7.86 9.11
N CYS A 53 12.37 8.36 9.91
CA CYS A 53 12.24 8.40 11.37
C CYS A 53 11.22 9.44 11.82
N GLU A 54 11.15 10.57 11.12
CA GLU A 54 10.25 11.68 11.42
C GLU A 54 8.99 11.65 10.56
N THR A 55 8.98 10.83 9.53
CA THR A 55 7.98 10.67 8.49
C THR A 55 7.16 11.91 8.21
N GLY A 56 7.81 12.85 7.63
CA GLY A 56 7.16 14.04 7.16
C GLY A 56 7.31 15.26 8.07
N THR A 57 6.70 16.30 7.62
CA THR A 57 6.60 17.57 8.30
C THR A 57 5.49 17.51 9.35
N GLU A 58 5.50 18.39 10.32
CA GLU A 58 4.34 18.68 11.15
C GLU A 58 3.09 18.91 10.26
N PHE A 59 1.92 18.86 10.85
CA PHE A 59 0.70 19.16 10.12
C PHE A 59 0.78 20.49 9.36
N LYS A 60 0.48 20.44 8.07
CA LYS A 60 0.46 21.60 7.19
C LYS A 60 -0.78 22.45 7.51
N PRO A 61 -0.71 23.79 7.44
CA PRO A 61 -1.90 24.62 7.45
C PRO A 61 -2.87 24.29 6.32
N SER A 62 -4.19 24.29 6.59
CA SER A 62 -5.25 23.94 5.61
C SER A 62 -5.14 24.72 4.28
N PHE A 63 -4.77 26.00 4.34
CA PHE A 63 -4.63 26.80 3.14
C PHE A 63 -3.50 26.36 2.20
N LEU A 64 -2.40 25.78 2.74
CA LEU A 64 -1.34 25.22 1.91
C LEU A 64 -1.82 23.94 1.23
N VAL A 65 -2.50 23.07 1.96
CA VAL A 65 -3.10 21.84 1.40
C VAL A 65 -4.12 22.19 0.32
N MET A 66 -4.96 23.20 0.53
CA MET A 66 -5.91 23.69 -0.49
C MET A 66 -5.21 24.22 -1.74
N ASN A 67 -4.08 24.92 -1.61
CA ASN A 67 -3.29 25.38 -2.75
C ASN A 67 -2.69 24.19 -3.54
N GLU A 68 -2.23 23.15 -2.87
CA GLU A 68 -1.73 21.91 -3.50
C GLU A 68 -2.86 21.19 -4.28
N ILE A 69 -4.06 21.08 -3.70
CA ILE A 69 -5.25 20.53 -4.37
C ILE A 69 -5.59 21.34 -5.63
N GLN A 70 -5.67 22.68 -5.52
CA GLN A 70 -5.98 23.55 -6.67
C GLN A 70 -4.94 23.42 -7.78
N THR A 71 -3.66 23.36 -7.43
CA THR A 71 -2.57 23.15 -8.38
C THR A 71 -2.73 21.81 -9.10
N SER A 72 -3.04 20.74 -8.36
CA SER A 72 -3.29 19.43 -8.94
C SER A 72 -4.49 19.41 -9.87
N MET A 73 -5.57 20.09 -9.50
CA MET A 73 -6.74 20.26 -10.38
C MET A 73 -6.39 21.01 -11.68
N MET A 74 -5.62 22.10 -11.58
CA MET A 74 -5.20 22.87 -12.76
C MET A 74 -4.32 22.06 -13.71
N MET A 75 -3.39 21.26 -13.16
CA MET A 75 -2.51 20.40 -13.97
C MET A 75 -3.27 19.27 -14.69
N ASN A 76 -4.38 18.85 -14.13
CA ASN A 76 -5.21 17.77 -14.66
C ASN A 76 -6.46 18.27 -15.40
N GLN A 77 -6.56 19.57 -15.69
CA GLN A 77 -7.63 20.14 -16.52
C GLN A 77 -7.60 19.52 -17.92
N GLY A 78 -8.70 18.88 -18.29
CA GLY A 78 -8.84 18.21 -19.60
C GLY A 78 -8.89 16.68 -19.53
N LEU A 79 -8.66 16.09 -18.38
CA LEU A 79 -8.95 14.70 -18.14
C LEU A 79 -10.43 14.52 -17.80
N ASN A 80 -11.10 13.63 -18.51
CA ASN A 80 -12.52 13.34 -18.26
C ASN A 80 -12.66 12.50 -16.98
N GLY A 81 -13.45 12.99 -16.02
CA GLY A 81 -13.78 12.25 -14.79
C GLY A 81 -14.10 13.16 -13.61
N GLU A 82 -14.83 12.64 -12.65
CA GLU A 82 -15.05 13.32 -11.37
C GLU A 82 -13.77 13.26 -10.53
N PHE A 83 -13.39 14.39 -9.93
CA PHE A 83 -12.28 14.44 -8.98
C PHE A 83 -12.78 14.12 -7.58
N LYS A 84 -12.07 13.23 -6.89
CA LYS A 84 -12.23 12.95 -5.48
C LYS A 84 -10.92 13.31 -4.76
N VAL A 85 -11.03 13.93 -3.59
CA VAL A 85 -9.87 14.30 -2.79
C VAL A 85 -9.67 13.28 -1.68
N ASN A 86 -8.54 12.58 -1.70
CA ASN A 86 -8.12 11.69 -0.62
C ASN A 86 -7.21 12.45 0.36
N ILE A 87 -7.70 12.70 1.56
CA ILE A 87 -6.97 13.36 2.64
C ILE A 87 -6.10 12.31 3.33
N SER A 88 -4.79 12.46 3.28
CA SER A 88 -3.82 11.54 3.88
C SER A 88 -2.69 12.30 4.55
N GLY A 89 -1.87 11.60 5.33
CA GLY A 89 -0.70 12.20 5.96
C GLY A 89 0.13 11.18 6.73
N GLY A 90 1.24 11.61 7.31
CA GLY A 90 2.11 10.78 8.14
C GLY A 90 1.54 10.52 9.53
N GLY A 91 0.68 11.41 10.04
CA GLY A 91 -0.09 11.24 11.27
C GLY A 91 -1.47 10.62 11.03
N ASP A 92 -2.25 10.49 12.11
CA ASP A 92 -3.66 10.08 12.00
C ASP A 92 -4.50 11.25 11.48
N VAL A 93 -5.19 11.05 10.36
CA VAL A 93 -5.98 12.12 9.72
C VAL A 93 -7.04 12.71 10.65
N SER A 94 -7.64 11.90 11.52
CA SER A 94 -8.61 12.41 12.53
C SER A 94 -7.98 13.37 13.55
N CYS A 95 -6.67 13.30 13.72
CA CYS A 95 -5.93 14.20 14.61
C CYS A 95 -5.55 15.54 13.96
N TYR A 96 -5.82 15.72 12.65
CA TYR A 96 -5.50 16.97 11.96
C TYR A 96 -6.33 18.13 12.51
N PRO A 97 -5.72 19.18 13.09
CA PRO A 97 -6.46 20.21 13.81
C PRO A 97 -7.42 21.04 12.95
N GLN A 98 -7.15 21.11 11.64
CA GLN A 98 -7.95 21.88 10.68
C GLN A 98 -8.76 20.96 9.74
N LEU A 99 -9.11 19.75 10.18
CA LEU A 99 -9.78 18.77 9.33
C LEU A 99 -11.15 19.27 8.82
N GLU A 100 -11.99 19.79 9.70
CA GLU A 100 -13.32 20.32 9.33
C GLU A 100 -13.20 21.52 8.37
N GLU A 101 -12.21 22.40 8.59
CA GLU A 101 -11.94 23.55 7.72
C GLU A 101 -11.49 23.07 6.32
N LEU A 102 -10.57 22.08 6.25
CA LEU A 102 -10.10 21.53 4.99
C LEU A 102 -11.24 20.86 4.22
N VAL A 103 -12.01 19.99 4.86
CA VAL A 103 -13.17 19.32 4.24
C VAL A 103 -14.19 20.34 3.72
N SER A 104 -14.50 21.36 4.51
CA SER A 104 -15.37 22.46 4.09
C SER A 104 -14.82 23.18 2.86
N GLY A 105 -13.52 23.46 2.82
CA GLY A 105 -12.85 24.07 1.67
C GLY A 105 -12.96 23.21 0.42
N ILE A 106 -12.70 21.91 0.52
CA ILE A 106 -12.83 20.95 -0.59
C ILE A 106 -14.28 20.94 -1.12
N ASN A 107 -15.26 20.88 -0.24
CA ASN A 107 -16.68 20.87 -0.62
C ASN A 107 -17.12 22.16 -1.35
N GLN A 108 -16.55 23.32 -1.01
CA GLN A 108 -16.83 24.59 -1.69
C GLN A 108 -16.41 24.56 -3.18
N PHE A 109 -15.47 23.68 -3.57
CA PHE A 109 -15.13 23.40 -4.97
C PHE A 109 -16.02 22.35 -5.63
N GLY A 110 -17.05 21.87 -4.93
CA GLY A 110 -17.94 20.81 -5.41
C GLY A 110 -17.30 19.42 -5.43
N LEU A 111 -16.19 19.24 -4.70
CA LEU A 111 -15.47 17.98 -4.61
C LEU A 111 -15.89 17.21 -3.35
N LYS A 112 -15.87 15.88 -3.47
CA LYS A 112 -16.08 14.98 -2.34
C LYS A 112 -14.76 14.61 -1.70
N SER A 113 -14.79 14.31 -0.39
CA SER A 113 -13.63 13.96 0.39
C SER A 113 -13.64 12.51 0.83
N HIS A 114 -12.51 11.83 0.64
CA HIS A 114 -12.18 10.56 1.26
C HIS A 114 -11.23 10.82 2.43
N LEU A 115 -11.60 10.43 3.63
CA LEU A 115 -10.66 10.39 4.75
C LEU A 115 -9.80 9.14 4.60
N GLY A 116 -8.55 9.33 4.20
CA GLY A 116 -7.56 8.27 4.17
C GLY A 116 -7.24 7.77 5.58
N TYR A 117 -6.51 6.68 5.70
CA TYR A 117 -6.23 5.97 6.94
C TYR A 117 -6.34 6.77 8.24
N THR A 118 -7.47 6.64 8.90
CA THR A 118 -7.69 7.20 10.23
C THR A 118 -8.04 6.11 11.23
N SER A 119 -7.49 6.16 12.44
CA SER A 119 -7.86 5.24 13.51
C SER A 119 -8.94 5.82 14.45
N GLY A 120 -9.38 7.05 14.21
CA GLY A 120 -10.36 7.73 15.04
C GLY A 120 -9.81 8.31 16.35
N LYS A 121 -8.50 8.20 16.61
CA LYS A 121 -7.92 8.73 17.88
C LYS A 121 -8.07 10.23 18.06
N GLY A 122 -8.32 10.97 16.98
CA GLY A 122 -8.63 12.41 17.01
C GLY A 122 -10.10 12.72 17.29
N ILE A 123 -10.96 11.71 17.31
CA ILE A 123 -12.41 11.88 17.50
C ILE A 123 -12.73 11.79 18.98
N ASP A 124 -12.99 12.94 19.61
CA ASP A 124 -13.31 13.00 21.05
C ASP A 124 -14.80 12.74 21.32
N ASP A 125 -15.65 13.01 20.32
CA ASP A 125 -17.09 12.71 20.34
C ASP A 125 -17.57 12.26 18.95
N SER A 126 -18.59 11.41 18.91
CA SER A 126 -19.12 10.85 17.65
C SER A 126 -19.85 11.88 16.78
N GLU A 127 -20.24 13.05 17.33
CA GLU A 127 -20.85 14.13 16.56
C GLU A 127 -19.88 14.67 15.48
N MET A 128 -18.57 14.56 15.71
CA MET A 128 -17.55 14.93 14.72
C MET A 128 -17.72 14.14 13.41
N ALA A 129 -18.04 12.85 13.46
CA ALA A 129 -18.31 12.04 12.26
C ALA A 129 -19.50 12.62 11.46
N SER A 130 -20.57 12.96 12.14
CA SER A 130 -21.75 13.59 11.53
C SER A 130 -21.43 14.95 10.91
N ARG A 131 -20.63 15.78 11.60
CA ARG A 131 -20.19 17.08 11.05
C ARG A 131 -19.36 16.90 9.79
N LEU A 132 -18.40 15.97 9.78
CA LEU A 132 -17.55 15.69 8.63
C LEU A 132 -18.35 15.22 7.41
N MET A 133 -19.33 14.33 7.59
CA MET A 133 -20.23 13.91 6.53
C MET A 133 -21.09 15.06 5.98
N ASN A 134 -21.62 15.90 6.85
CA ASN A 134 -22.36 17.12 6.47
C ASN A 134 -21.49 18.12 5.70
N LEU A 135 -20.19 18.12 5.94
CA LEU A 135 -19.21 18.96 5.23
C LEU A 135 -18.73 18.38 3.90
N GLY A 136 -19.09 17.11 3.56
CA GLY A 136 -18.80 16.53 2.26
C GLY A 136 -17.90 15.29 2.27
N VAL A 137 -17.60 14.72 3.44
CA VAL A 137 -16.97 13.39 3.52
C VAL A 137 -17.99 12.34 3.10
N ASP A 138 -17.66 11.59 2.05
CA ASP A 138 -18.49 10.49 1.54
C ASP A 138 -17.79 9.12 1.59
N GLU A 139 -16.51 9.12 1.97
CA GLU A 139 -15.70 7.91 2.03
C GLU A 139 -14.69 7.98 3.18
N VAL A 140 -14.49 6.87 3.87
CA VAL A 140 -13.54 6.78 4.99
C VAL A 140 -12.81 5.44 4.96
N THR A 141 -11.47 5.47 5.03
CA THR A 141 -10.65 4.29 5.34
C THR A 141 -10.31 4.31 6.84
N PHE A 142 -10.96 3.42 7.59
CA PHE A 142 -10.87 3.43 9.05
C PHE A 142 -10.07 2.24 9.59
N THR A 143 -8.98 2.52 10.28
CA THR A 143 -8.20 1.49 10.99
C THR A 143 -8.95 1.05 12.24
N LEU A 144 -9.83 0.08 12.09
CA LEU A 144 -10.70 -0.39 13.16
C LEU A 144 -9.93 -1.21 14.21
N PHE A 145 -9.02 -2.07 13.76
CA PHE A 145 -8.27 -3.05 14.53
C PHE A 145 -9.15 -4.16 15.13
N ALA A 146 -10.15 -3.81 15.92
CA ALA A 146 -11.18 -4.70 16.46
C ALA A 146 -12.39 -3.90 16.93
N ASP A 147 -13.58 -4.50 16.90
CA ASP A 147 -14.77 -4.02 17.61
C ASP A 147 -14.70 -4.46 19.09
N ASP A 148 -13.68 -3.91 19.78
CA ASP A 148 -13.44 -4.15 21.19
C ASP A 148 -12.76 -2.93 21.84
N ILE A 149 -13.41 -2.33 22.79
CA ILE A 149 -12.96 -1.14 23.53
C ILE A 149 -11.61 -1.40 24.21
N GLY A 150 -11.46 -2.57 24.85
CA GLY A 150 -10.25 -2.94 25.59
C GLY A 150 -9.05 -3.09 24.66
N LEU A 151 -9.22 -3.81 23.55
CA LEU A 151 -8.18 -3.99 22.54
C LEU A 151 -7.80 -2.69 21.85
N ARG A 152 -8.77 -1.84 21.50
CA ARG A 152 -8.46 -0.52 20.94
C ARG A 152 -7.66 0.33 21.93
N LYS A 153 -8.08 0.39 23.19
CA LYS A 153 -7.36 1.11 24.24
C LYS A 153 -5.94 0.58 24.45
N GLU A 154 -5.79 -0.74 24.41
CA GLU A 154 -4.50 -1.38 24.66
C GLU A 154 -3.56 -1.33 23.45
N TRP A 155 -4.04 -1.69 22.25
CA TRP A 155 -3.20 -1.89 21.07
C TRP A 155 -3.14 -0.67 20.15
N VAL A 156 -4.27 -0.02 19.90
CA VAL A 156 -4.32 1.22 19.12
C VAL A 156 -3.85 2.43 19.94
N LYS A 157 -3.92 2.33 21.28
CA LYS A 157 -3.71 3.47 22.20
C LYS A 157 -4.74 4.57 21.97
N ASP A 158 -5.96 4.15 21.67
CA ASP A 158 -7.08 5.04 21.45
C ASP A 158 -7.51 5.65 22.80
N PRO A 159 -7.52 6.99 22.94
CA PRO A 159 -7.93 7.65 24.19
C PRO A 159 -9.44 7.62 24.40
N THR A 160 -10.23 7.52 23.33
CA THR A 160 -11.69 7.62 23.31
C THR A 160 -12.31 6.50 22.46
N PRO A 161 -12.04 5.20 22.78
CA PRO A 161 -12.39 4.09 21.89
C PRO A 161 -13.91 3.94 21.67
N GLU A 162 -14.74 4.35 22.65
CA GLU A 162 -16.20 4.38 22.52
C GLU A 162 -16.63 5.37 21.42
N ALA A 163 -16.09 6.59 21.45
CA ALA A 163 -16.40 7.61 20.45
C ALA A 163 -15.88 7.22 19.06
N SER A 164 -14.69 6.61 18.99
CA SER A 164 -14.10 6.13 17.74
C SER A 164 -14.92 5.01 17.11
N LEU A 165 -15.38 4.02 17.89
CA LEU A 165 -16.21 2.92 17.38
C LEU A 165 -17.60 3.41 16.95
N GLU A 166 -18.23 4.29 17.73
CA GLU A 166 -19.52 4.87 17.33
C GLU A 166 -19.36 5.70 16.05
N SER A 167 -18.26 6.44 15.88
CA SER A 167 -17.98 7.18 14.66
C SER A 167 -17.78 6.26 13.46
N ALA A 168 -17.06 5.14 13.62
CA ALA A 168 -16.90 4.14 12.56
C ALA A 168 -18.26 3.58 12.12
N LYS A 169 -19.15 3.29 13.07
CA LYS A 169 -20.51 2.86 12.80
C LYS A 169 -21.31 3.93 12.05
N LEU A 170 -21.27 5.20 12.49
CA LEU A 170 -21.95 6.30 11.82
C LEU A 170 -21.44 6.49 10.36
N PHE A 171 -20.13 6.37 10.14
CA PHE A 171 -19.56 6.40 8.80
C PHE A 171 -20.06 5.23 7.94
N ALA A 172 -20.13 4.01 8.49
CA ALA A 172 -20.63 2.85 7.77
C ALA A 172 -22.11 2.98 7.37
N GLU A 173 -22.94 3.55 8.25
CA GLU A 173 -24.37 3.75 8.04
C GLU A 173 -24.70 4.88 7.04
N ASN A 174 -23.83 5.91 6.93
CA ASN A 174 -24.15 7.15 6.21
C ASN A 174 -23.14 7.56 5.13
N ALA A 175 -22.02 6.85 5.01
CA ALA A 175 -20.97 7.06 4.01
C ALA A 175 -20.44 5.70 3.52
N ASN A 176 -19.36 5.70 2.75
CA ASN A 176 -18.67 4.47 2.34
C ASN A 176 -17.52 4.21 3.33
N LEU A 177 -17.71 3.29 4.25
CA LEU A 177 -16.66 2.85 5.17
C LEU A 177 -15.90 1.66 4.59
N TYR A 178 -14.59 1.82 4.46
CA TYR A 178 -13.60 0.76 4.24
C TYR A 178 -12.82 0.55 5.53
N ALA A 179 -13.06 -0.56 6.21
CA ALA A 179 -12.34 -0.86 7.45
C ALA A 179 -10.98 -1.50 7.14
N ALA A 180 -9.98 -1.22 7.98
CA ALA A 180 -8.67 -1.86 7.92
C ALA A 180 -8.28 -2.40 9.30
N SER A 181 -7.64 -3.57 9.32
CA SER A 181 -7.18 -4.20 10.55
C SER A 181 -5.85 -4.91 10.36
N VAL A 182 -4.83 -4.51 11.13
CA VAL A 182 -3.60 -5.29 11.25
C VAL A 182 -3.87 -6.50 12.13
N ILE A 183 -3.72 -7.71 11.59
CA ILE A 183 -4.02 -8.96 12.28
C ILE A 183 -2.80 -9.43 13.07
N ILE A 184 -2.94 -9.40 14.37
CA ILE A 184 -1.91 -9.82 15.33
C ILE A 184 -2.27 -11.18 15.91
N PRO A 185 -1.47 -12.24 15.63
CA PRO A 185 -1.75 -13.57 16.11
C PRO A 185 -1.96 -13.64 17.63
N GLY A 186 -3.05 -14.26 18.04
CA GLY A 186 -3.44 -14.41 19.46
C GLY A 186 -3.99 -13.13 20.11
N VAL A 187 -4.28 -12.07 19.34
CA VAL A 187 -4.79 -10.80 19.87
C VAL A 187 -6.14 -10.43 19.26
N ASN A 188 -6.17 -10.14 17.97
CA ASN A 188 -7.38 -9.73 17.26
C ASN A 188 -7.73 -10.64 16.08
N ASP A 189 -7.21 -11.85 16.08
CA ASP A 189 -7.60 -12.96 15.21
C ASP A 189 -8.75 -13.80 15.84
N GLY A 190 -9.08 -14.93 15.25
CA GLY A 190 -10.07 -15.87 15.76
C GLY A 190 -11.45 -15.22 16.03
N GLU A 191 -12.00 -15.43 17.21
CA GLU A 191 -13.33 -14.94 17.62
C GLU A 191 -13.42 -13.40 17.64
N VAL A 192 -12.33 -12.71 17.95
CA VAL A 192 -12.30 -11.24 17.94
C VAL A 192 -12.48 -10.72 16.52
N LEU A 193 -11.80 -11.34 15.56
CA LEU A 193 -11.95 -10.97 14.14
C LEU A 193 -13.38 -11.25 13.65
N ARG A 194 -13.95 -12.42 13.98
CA ARG A 194 -15.32 -12.75 13.60
C ARG A 194 -16.34 -11.77 14.14
N LYS A 195 -16.26 -11.45 15.43
CA LYS A 195 -17.11 -10.41 16.03
C LYS A 195 -16.95 -9.05 15.32
N THR A 196 -15.73 -8.69 14.95
CA THR A 196 -15.47 -7.46 14.21
C THR A 196 -16.13 -7.48 12.81
N CYS A 197 -16.07 -8.61 12.10
CA CYS A 197 -16.73 -8.79 10.81
C CYS A 197 -18.27 -8.70 10.94
N GLU A 198 -18.85 -9.35 11.96
CA GLU A 198 -20.30 -9.28 12.25
C GLU A 198 -20.75 -7.83 12.48
N SER A 199 -19.96 -7.07 13.25
CA SER A 199 -20.26 -5.65 13.49
C SER A 199 -20.18 -4.83 12.22
N LEU A 200 -19.11 -4.98 11.43
CA LEU A 200 -18.92 -4.26 10.16
C LEU A 200 -20.04 -4.59 9.14
N GLU A 201 -20.41 -5.86 9.02
CA GLU A 201 -21.52 -6.28 8.17
C GLU A 201 -22.84 -5.67 8.62
N SER A 202 -23.12 -5.70 9.93
CA SER A 202 -24.32 -5.11 10.51
C SER A 202 -24.42 -3.60 10.34
N TRP A 203 -23.28 -2.90 10.33
CA TRP A 203 -23.20 -1.45 10.11
C TRP A 203 -23.29 -1.05 8.64
N GLY A 204 -23.10 -2.00 7.71
CA GLY A 204 -23.13 -1.75 6.27
C GLY A 204 -21.81 -1.26 5.70
N ALA A 205 -20.68 -1.59 6.34
CA ALA A 205 -19.36 -1.32 5.80
C ALA A 205 -19.17 -1.95 4.41
N LYS A 206 -18.37 -1.29 3.56
CA LYS A 206 -18.18 -1.71 2.15
C LYS A 206 -17.16 -2.84 2.02
N ALA A 207 -16.07 -2.77 2.78
CA ALA A 207 -15.04 -3.79 2.76
C ALA A 207 -14.22 -3.80 4.06
N LEU A 208 -13.50 -4.89 4.29
CA LEU A 208 -12.48 -5.02 5.32
C LEU A 208 -11.15 -5.43 4.69
N LEU A 209 -10.15 -4.58 4.85
CA LEU A 209 -8.77 -4.90 4.51
C LEU A 209 -8.07 -5.52 5.72
N LEU A 210 -7.69 -6.78 5.62
CA LEU A 210 -6.82 -7.44 6.58
C LEU A 210 -5.37 -7.19 6.19
N MET A 211 -4.57 -6.72 7.13
CA MET A 211 -3.14 -6.49 6.96
C MET A 211 -2.37 -7.52 7.78
N ARG A 212 -1.53 -8.33 7.12
CA ARG A 212 -0.66 -9.25 7.84
C ARG A 212 0.31 -8.45 8.71
N PHE A 213 0.39 -8.78 9.99
CA PHE A 213 1.37 -8.18 10.86
C PHE A 213 2.80 -8.53 10.41
N ALA A 214 3.58 -7.54 10.04
CA ALA A 214 4.99 -7.71 9.72
C ALA A 214 5.83 -7.47 10.97
N ASN A 215 6.72 -8.40 11.30
CA ASN A 215 7.60 -8.32 12.47
C ASN A 215 9.07 -8.63 12.16
N THR A 216 9.36 -8.94 10.89
CA THR A 216 10.73 -9.19 10.39
C THR A 216 11.04 -8.34 9.15
N THR A 217 12.30 -8.25 8.81
CA THR A 217 12.77 -7.49 7.63
C THR A 217 12.26 -8.11 6.32
N GLU A 218 12.19 -9.43 6.23
CA GLU A 218 11.70 -10.13 5.04
C GLU A 218 10.22 -9.83 4.80
N GLN A 219 9.45 -9.63 5.87
CA GLN A 219 8.03 -9.30 5.80
C GLN A 219 7.75 -7.84 5.43
N GLY A 220 8.76 -6.97 5.45
CA GLY A 220 8.65 -5.59 5.02
C GLY A 220 9.13 -4.53 6.01
N LEU A 221 9.67 -4.90 7.17
CA LEU A 221 10.23 -3.92 8.11
C LEU A 221 11.60 -3.43 7.66
N ILE A 222 11.63 -2.32 6.94
CA ILE A 222 12.86 -1.72 6.38
C ILE A 222 13.43 -0.59 7.24
N LEU A 223 12.80 -0.25 8.37
CA LEU A 223 13.12 0.92 9.18
C LEU A 223 14.10 0.62 10.33
N GLY A 224 14.72 -0.55 10.34
CA GLY A 224 15.63 -0.98 11.42
C GLY A 224 14.95 -1.20 12.77
N ASN A 225 13.64 -1.38 12.81
CA ASN A 225 12.82 -1.53 14.00
C ASN A 225 12.29 -2.97 14.22
N ALA A 226 12.82 -3.94 13.52
CA ALA A 226 12.44 -5.35 13.69
C ALA A 226 13.08 -5.94 14.97
N PRO A 227 12.32 -6.67 15.81
CA PRO A 227 10.87 -6.80 15.77
C PRO A 227 10.15 -5.57 16.33
N VAL A 228 8.96 -5.27 15.79
CA VAL A 228 8.10 -4.17 16.30
C VAL A 228 7.50 -4.55 17.65
N VAL A 229 7.04 -5.80 17.78
CA VAL A 229 6.51 -6.37 19.03
C VAL A 229 7.26 -7.65 19.37
N ASP A 230 7.91 -7.63 20.52
CA ASP A 230 8.69 -8.78 20.99
C ASP A 230 7.78 -9.98 21.32
N GLY A 231 8.21 -11.18 20.94
CA GLY A 231 7.54 -12.44 21.29
C GLY A 231 6.28 -12.76 20.48
N ILE A 232 5.97 -11.99 19.44
CA ILE A 232 4.91 -12.31 18.48
C ILE A 232 5.54 -12.82 17.19
N GLU A 233 5.18 -14.03 16.79
CA GLU A 233 5.47 -14.57 15.47
C GLU A 233 4.33 -14.19 14.54
N SER A 234 4.69 -13.62 13.39
CA SER A 234 3.73 -13.28 12.34
C SER A 234 3.26 -14.56 11.65
N GLN A 235 2.03 -14.56 11.16
CA GLN A 235 1.53 -15.63 10.31
C GLN A 235 2.41 -15.83 9.07
N SER A 236 2.54 -17.07 8.61
CA SER A 236 3.06 -17.31 7.26
C SER A 236 2.14 -16.71 6.20
N ILE A 237 2.59 -16.62 4.96
CA ILE A 237 1.76 -16.15 3.86
C ILE A 237 0.57 -17.08 3.64
N GLU A 238 0.80 -18.38 3.72
CA GLU A 238 -0.22 -19.41 3.53
C GLU A 238 -1.30 -19.36 4.63
N GLU A 239 -0.89 -19.21 5.90
CA GLU A 239 -1.80 -19.05 7.03
C GLU A 239 -2.64 -17.78 6.90
N PHE A 240 -2.00 -16.66 6.54
CA PHE A 240 -2.69 -15.40 6.36
C PHE A 240 -3.64 -15.42 5.16
N SER A 241 -3.23 -15.96 4.02
CA SER A 241 -4.08 -16.12 2.83
C SER A 241 -5.30 -17.01 3.16
N SER A 242 -5.08 -18.13 3.87
CA SER A 242 -6.17 -19.01 4.28
C SER A 242 -7.16 -18.30 5.21
N LEU A 243 -6.68 -17.46 6.13
CA LEU A 243 -7.54 -16.65 6.99
C LEU A 243 -8.39 -15.66 6.18
N VAL A 244 -7.78 -14.92 5.22
CA VAL A 244 -8.51 -13.99 4.34
C VAL A 244 -9.58 -14.72 3.54
N ASP A 245 -9.25 -15.87 2.96
CA ASP A 245 -10.18 -16.72 2.21
C ASP A 245 -11.33 -17.25 3.07
N GLU A 246 -11.04 -17.68 4.31
CA GLU A 246 -12.04 -18.16 5.25
C GLU A 246 -13.04 -17.07 5.61
N ILE A 247 -12.53 -15.91 6.03
CA ILE A 247 -13.38 -14.78 6.42
C ILE A 247 -14.19 -14.27 5.24
N ASN A 248 -13.60 -14.17 4.05
CA ASN A 248 -14.32 -13.73 2.85
C ASN A 248 -15.46 -14.68 2.42
N LYS A 249 -15.37 -15.98 2.78
CA LYS A 249 -16.44 -16.96 2.53
C LYS A 249 -17.51 -16.97 3.61
N GLU A 250 -17.14 -16.60 4.84
CA GLU A 250 -18.02 -16.66 6.02
C GLU A 250 -18.99 -15.46 6.06
N TYR A 251 -18.56 -14.30 5.53
CA TYR A 251 -19.31 -13.05 5.56
C TYR A 251 -19.65 -12.54 4.16
N SER A 252 -20.72 -11.73 4.04
CA SER A 252 -21.07 -11.04 2.79
C SER A 252 -20.25 -9.78 2.57
N LEU A 253 -19.53 -9.33 3.58
CA LEU A 253 -18.59 -8.23 3.53
C LEU A 253 -17.40 -8.59 2.61
N ARG A 254 -17.04 -7.71 1.67
CA ARG A 254 -15.84 -7.89 0.85
C ARG A 254 -14.61 -7.84 1.75
N VAL A 255 -13.85 -8.94 1.79
CA VAL A 255 -12.63 -9.02 2.60
C VAL A 255 -11.42 -9.19 1.68
N THR A 256 -10.46 -8.28 1.81
CA THR A 256 -9.19 -8.29 1.09
C THR A 256 -8.03 -8.44 2.05
N GLY A 257 -6.85 -8.79 1.56
CA GLY A 257 -5.67 -8.98 2.38
C GLY A 257 -4.41 -8.37 1.77
N THR A 258 -3.57 -7.75 2.58
CA THR A 258 -2.23 -7.36 2.17
C THR A 258 -1.18 -8.06 3.04
N PRO A 259 -0.22 -8.82 2.45
CA PRO A 259 -0.08 -9.10 1.00
C PRO A 259 -1.14 -10.08 0.47
N LEU A 260 -1.25 -10.18 -0.83
CA LEU A 260 -2.00 -11.07 -1.72
C LEU A 260 -3.34 -10.54 -2.25
N GLY A 261 -3.95 -9.53 -1.65
CA GLY A 261 -5.05 -8.82 -2.28
C GLY A 261 -6.44 -9.43 -2.12
N ASP A 262 -7.20 -9.50 -3.20
CA ASP A 262 -8.62 -9.83 -3.18
C ASP A 262 -8.87 -11.27 -3.63
N PRO A 263 -9.28 -12.19 -2.73
CA PRO A 263 -9.52 -13.57 -3.08
C PRO A 263 -10.77 -13.77 -3.95
N THR A 264 -11.73 -12.83 -3.92
CA THR A 264 -12.99 -12.94 -4.69
C THR A 264 -12.70 -12.97 -6.19
N ILE A 265 -11.76 -12.14 -6.63
CA ILE A 265 -11.34 -12.03 -8.04
C ILE A 265 -9.94 -12.57 -8.28
N ASN A 266 -9.30 -13.15 -7.27
CA ASN A 266 -7.91 -13.61 -7.32
C ASN A 266 -6.88 -12.51 -7.66
N ALA A 267 -7.14 -11.26 -7.26
CA ALA A 267 -6.19 -10.16 -7.41
C ALA A 267 -5.11 -10.21 -6.30
N PRO A 268 -3.88 -9.73 -6.55
CA PRO A 268 -3.35 -9.36 -7.87
C PRO A 268 -2.99 -10.59 -8.70
N PHE A 269 -2.57 -10.36 -9.93
CA PHE A 269 -2.17 -11.39 -10.90
C PHE A 269 -3.32 -12.24 -11.44
N ILE A 270 -4.48 -11.60 -11.62
CA ILE A 270 -5.71 -12.21 -12.17
C ILE A 270 -5.43 -12.88 -13.50
N ILE A 271 -4.68 -12.22 -14.40
CA ILE A 271 -4.34 -12.74 -15.73
C ILE A 271 -3.40 -13.94 -15.69
N SER A 272 -2.77 -14.23 -14.55
CA SER A 272 -1.96 -15.43 -14.36
C SER A 272 -2.79 -16.70 -14.09
N LYS A 273 -4.05 -16.54 -13.67
CA LYS A 273 -4.91 -17.65 -13.24
C LYS A 273 -5.47 -18.44 -14.43
N GLU A 274 -5.86 -19.69 -14.16
CA GLU A 274 -6.56 -20.52 -15.15
C GLU A 274 -7.95 -19.95 -15.42
N GLY A 275 -8.37 -19.98 -16.68
CA GLY A 275 -9.68 -19.45 -17.11
C GLY A 275 -9.68 -17.97 -17.47
N ASN A 276 -8.58 -17.26 -17.25
CA ASN A 276 -8.45 -15.83 -17.53
C ASN A 276 -7.55 -15.53 -18.73
N GLU A 277 -7.31 -16.55 -19.59
CA GLU A 277 -6.42 -16.44 -20.75
C GLU A 277 -6.87 -15.38 -21.76
N GLU A 278 -8.17 -15.05 -21.78
CA GLU A 278 -8.72 -14.01 -22.65
C GLU A 278 -8.12 -12.62 -22.37
N TYR A 279 -7.70 -12.32 -21.15
CA TYR A 279 -7.08 -11.06 -20.83
C TYR A 279 -5.67 -10.92 -21.40
N LEU A 280 -4.98 -12.04 -21.70
CA LEU A 280 -3.62 -12.02 -22.25
C LEU A 280 -3.57 -11.40 -23.66
N GLN A 281 -4.70 -11.39 -24.41
CA GLN A 281 -4.77 -10.73 -25.73
C GLN A 281 -4.60 -9.21 -25.66
N PHE A 282 -4.80 -8.62 -24.49
CA PHE A 282 -4.61 -7.17 -24.28
C PHE A 282 -3.15 -6.79 -23.99
N LEU A 283 -2.27 -7.78 -23.77
CA LEU A 283 -0.85 -7.53 -23.54
C LEU A 283 -0.13 -7.28 -24.87
N LYS A 284 0.95 -6.49 -24.80
CA LYS A 284 1.80 -6.20 -25.94
C LYS A 284 2.73 -7.37 -26.23
N GLU A 285 3.26 -7.43 -27.45
CA GLU A 285 4.30 -8.37 -27.81
C GLU A 285 5.61 -8.05 -27.06
N VAL A 286 6.27 -9.08 -26.54
CA VAL A 286 7.59 -8.97 -25.89
C VAL A 286 8.67 -9.17 -26.94
N THR A 287 9.37 -8.10 -27.28
CA THR A 287 10.47 -8.10 -28.27
C THR A 287 11.85 -8.00 -27.64
N GLY A 288 11.88 -7.54 -26.37
CA GLY A 288 13.11 -7.39 -25.60
C GLY A 288 13.53 -8.65 -24.86
N GLU A 289 14.68 -8.56 -24.20
CA GLU A 289 15.23 -9.59 -23.33
C GLU A 289 15.56 -8.98 -21.96
N ALA A 290 15.04 -9.56 -20.87
CA ALA A 290 15.28 -9.02 -19.53
C ALA A 290 15.18 -10.08 -18.43
N THR A 291 15.82 -9.79 -17.30
CA THR A 291 15.54 -10.41 -16.01
C THR A 291 14.66 -9.45 -15.20
N ILE A 292 13.50 -9.93 -14.78
CA ILE A 292 12.64 -9.23 -13.83
C ILE A 292 13.04 -9.68 -12.41
N VAL A 293 13.33 -8.72 -11.55
CA VAL A 293 13.57 -8.98 -10.13
C VAL A 293 12.37 -8.49 -9.32
N THR A 294 11.83 -9.34 -8.47
CA THR A 294 10.63 -9.06 -7.69
C THR A 294 10.63 -9.81 -6.36
N SER A 295 9.53 -9.78 -5.62
CA SER A 295 9.39 -10.55 -4.37
C SER A 295 9.24 -12.05 -4.63
N LYS A 296 9.53 -12.87 -3.60
CA LYS A 296 9.32 -14.33 -3.67
C LYS A 296 7.86 -14.70 -3.94
N ILE A 297 6.91 -13.85 -3.51
CA ILE A 297 5.48 -14.09 -3.69
C ILE A 297 5.02 -13.73 -5.10
N ALA A 298 5.49 -12.61 -5.65
CA ALA A 298 5.09 -12.15 -6.98
C ALA A 298 5.77 -12.94 -8.12
N ALA A 299 6.99 -13.43 -7.91
CA ALA A 299 7.78 -14.08 -8.95
C ALA A 299 7.08 -15.23 -9.69
N PRO A 300 6.42 -16.19 -9.02
CA PRO A 300 5.75 -17.29 -9.72
C PRO A 300 4.58 -16.81 -10.61
N PHE A 301 3.82 -15.79 -10.16
CA PHE A 301 2.70 -15.26 -10.95
C PHE A 301 3.18 -14.50 -12.19
N ILE A 302 4.14 -13.60 -12.01
CA ILE A 302 4.74 -12.86 -13.14
C ILE A 302 5.36 -13.83 -14.14
N SER A 303 6.10 -14.83 -13.67
CA SER A 303 6.68 -15.88 -14.52
C SER A 303 5.60 -16.65 -15.29
N ALA A 304 4.46 -16.96 -14.67
CA ALA A 304 3.35 -17.65 -15.32
C ALA A 304 2.76 -16.82 -16.46
N VAL A 305 2.58 -15.50 -16.29
CA VAL A 305 2.10 -14.61 -17.36
C VAL A 305 3.04 -14.61 -18.54
N PHE A 306 4.35 -14.38 -18.34
CA PHE A 306 5.33 -14.36 -19.42
C PHE A 306 5.44 -15.72 -20.14
N LYS A 307 5.32 -16.83 -19.41
CA LYS A 307 5.27 -18.17 -20.00
C LYS A 307 4.02 -18.36 -20.86
N LYS A 308 2.84 -17.93 -20.41
CA LYS A 308 1.57 -18.05 -21.14
C LYS A 308 1.60 -17.26 -22.47
N ILE A 309 2.22 -16.08 -22.49
CA ILE A 309 2.36 -15.28 -23.72
C ILE A 309 3.56 -15.69 -24.58
N GLY A 310 4.29 -16.76 -24.22
CA GLY A 310 5.42 -17.28 -25.00
C GLY A 310 6.69 -16.43 -24.95
N ALA A 311 6.84 -15.54 -23.99
CA ALA A 311 7.98 -14.63 -23.85
C ALA A 311 9.20 -15.33 -23.21
N ASN A 312 9.81 -16.27 -23.93
CA ASN A 312 10.96 -17.05 -23.46
C ASN A 312 12.26 -16.23 -23.28
N THR A 313 12.27 -14.97 -23.71
CA THR A 313 13.38 -14.03 -23.54
C THR A 313 13.39 -13.36 -22.18
N VAL A 314 12.36 -13.57 -21.35
CA VAL A 314 12.21 -13.00 -20.03
C VAL A 314 12.36 -14.08 -18.96
N ASN A 315 13.19 -13.84 -17.96
CA ASN A 315 13.22 -14.65 -16.74
C ASN A 315 12.86 -13.80 -15.52
N VAL A 316 12.34 -14.45 -14.48
CA VAL A 316 11.89 -13.80 -13.26
C VAL A 316 12.62 -14.38 -12.06
N ILE A 317 13.20 -13.52 -11.24
CA ILE A 317 13.93 -13.89 -10.03
C ILE A 317 13.19 -13.29 -8.82
N GLY A 318 12.81 -14.15 -7.87
CA GLY A 318 12.27 -13.74 -6.59
C GLY A 318 13.37 -13.55 -5.54
N THR A 319 13.31 -12.47 -4.79
CA THR A 319 14.13 -12.27 -3.59
C THR A 319 13.45 -12.86 -2.36
N ASN A 320 14.08 -12.75 -1.19
CA ASN A 320 13.44 -13.19 0.08
C ASN A 320 12.38 -12.22 0.62
N LYS A 321 12.19 -11.07 -0.02
CA LYS A 321 11.18 -10.09 0.39
C LYS A 321 9.76 -10.57 0.03
N ASP A 322 8.80 -10.37 0.93
CA ASP A 322 7.39 -10.70 0.69
C ASP A 322 6.74 -9.69 -0.27
N ILE A 323 7.03 -8.40 -0.12
CA ILE A 323 6.45 -7.31 -0.90
C ILE A 323 7.53 -6.65 -1.74
N ALA A 324 7.35 -6.63 -3.06
CA ALA A 324 8.40 -6.21 -3.99
C ALA A 324 8.78 -4.73 -3.85
N CYS A 325 7.82 -3.83 -3.60
CA CYS A 325 8.10 -2.41 -3.43
C CYS A 325 8.89 -2.06 -2.15
N LEU A 326 9.05 -3.02 -1.23
CA LEU A 326 9.81 -2.85 0.00
C LEU A 326 11.24 -3.45 -0.08
N MET A 327 11.69 -3.81 -1.26
CA MET A 327 13.06 -4.31 -1.48
C MET A 327 14.09 -3.22 -1.21
N THR A 328 15.18 -3.61 -0.56
CA THR A 328 16.31 -2.77 -0.22
C THR A 328 17.60 -3.26 -0.90
N ARG A 329 18.69 -2.57 -0.67
CA ARG A 329 20.02 -2.92 -1.19
C ARG A 329 20.39 -4.38 -0.89
N GLU A 330 20.16 -4.84 0.34
CA GLU A 330 20.53 -6.18 0.79
C GLU A 330 19.79 -7.27 0.00
N ASP A 331 18.53 -7.01 -0.38
CA ASP A 331 17.75 -7.93 -1.19
C ASP A 331 18.37 -8.13 -2.57
N PHE A 332 18.84 -7.05 -3.21
CA PHE A 332 19.53 -7.13 -4.51
C PHE A 332 20.92 -7.75 -4.41
N GLU A 333 21.67 -7.47 -3.34
CA GLU A 333 23.00 -8.06 -3.09
C GLU A 333 22.93 -9.59 -2.93
N SER A 334 21.80 -10.14 -2.48
CA SER A 334 21.62 -11.58 -2.30
C SER A 334 21.41 -12.37 -3.59
N ILE A 335 21.18 -11.70 -4.72
CA ILE A 335 20.85 -12.35 -6.01
C ILE A 335 22.08 -13.02 -6.61
N ASP A 336 21.92 -14.28 -7.05
CA ASP A 336 22.91 -14.96 -7.87
C ASP A 336 22.85 -14.43 -9.33
N LEU A 337 23.95 -13.86 -9.80
CA LEU A 337 24.03 -13.24 -11.12
C LEU A 337 24.22 -14.23 -12.28
N SER A 338 24.42 -15.52 -12.02
CA SER A 338 24.71 -16.53 -13.05
C SER A 338 23.62 -16.63 -14.15
N ASN A 339 22.38 -16.32 -13.80
CA ASN A 339 21.23 -16.36 -14.71
C ASN A 339 20.61 -14.98 -14.97
N VAL A 340 21.31 -13.90 -14.62
CA VAL A 340 20.83 -12.53 -14.84
C VAL A 340 21.26 -12.07 -16.23
N LYS A 341 20.30 -11.57 -17.01
CA LYS A 341 20.50 -11.06 -18.36
C LYS A 341 21.11 -9.67 -18.37
N ASP A 342 21.49 -9.19 -19.57
CA ASP A 342 22.10 -7.87 -19.77
C ASP A 342 21.14 -6.71 -19.40
N SER A 343 19.83 -6.96 -19.41
CA SER A 343 18.81 -6.01 -18.97
C SER A 343 18.09 -6.53 -17.74
N VAL A 344 17.94 -5.68 -16.73
CA VAL A 344 17.31 -6.00 -15.44
C VAL A 344 16.21 -5.00 -15.17
N ILE A 345 15.02 -5.49 -14.87
CA ILE A 345 13.88 -4.64 -14.44
C ILE A 345 13.61 -4.91 -12.96
N ILE A 346 13.64 -3.85 -12.17
CA ILE A 346 13.37 -3.89 -10.71
C ILE A 346 12.04 -3.20 -10.39
N PRO A 347 11.44 -3.43 -9.21
CA PRO A 347 10.23 -2.72 -8.79
C PRO A 347 10.43 -1.21 -8.71
N GLY A 348 9.46 -0.44 -9.19
CA GLY A 348 9.56 1.01 -9.31
C GLY A 348 9.86 1.73 -8.00
N ARG A 349 9.18 1.32 -6.90
CA ARG A 349 9.31 1.94 -5.57
C ARG A 349 10.36 1.32 -4.66
N SER A 350 11.16 0.34 -5.14
CA SER A 350 12.19 -0.28 -4.28
C SER A 350 13.14 0.75 -3.67
N PHE A 351 13.51 0.52 -2.40
CA PHE A 351 14.31 1.43 -1.58
C PHE A 351 15.81 1.26 -1.87
N VAL A 352 16.22 1.60 -3.08
CA VAL A 352 17.60 1.54 -3.53
C VAL A 352 17.83 2.57 -4.63
N HIS A 353 19.00 3.17 -4.66
CA HIS A 353 19.39 4.10 -5.73
C HIS A 353 19.80 3.34 -6.99
N ASP A 354 19.41 3.84 -8.18
CA ASP A 354 19.67 3.17 -9.45
C ASP A 354 21.15 2.84 -9.65
N LYS A 355 22.05 3.80 -9.32
CA LYS A 355 23.48 3.57 -9.42
C LYS A 355 23.99 2.43 -8.54
N VAL A 356 23.42 2.26 -7.33
CA VAL A 356 23.78 1.15 -6.43
C VAL A 356 23.33 -0.18 -7.03
N VAL A 357 22.13 -0.23 -7.63
CA VAL A 357 21.63 -1.44 -8.27
C VAL A 357 22.47 -1.80 -9.50
N GLU A 358 22.83 -0.81 -10.33
CA GLU A 358 23.75 -1.00 -11.46
C GLU A 358 25.09 -1.59 -11.00
N ASP A 359 25.70 -1.04 -9.94
CA ASP A 359 26.95 -1.53 -9.39
C ASP A 359 26.81 -2.97 -8.84
N ILE A 360 25.69 -3.30 -8.17
CA ILE A 360 25.40 -4.65 -7.69
C ILE A 360 25.28 -5.63 -8.87
N PHE A 361 24.52 -5.28 -9.91
CA PHE A 361 24.32 -6.16 -11.06
C PHE A 361 25.53 -6.21 -12.00
N SER A 362 26.53 -5.38 -11.81
CA SER A 362 27.79 -5.40 -12.58
C SER A 362 28.99 -5.99 -11.81
N ARG A 363 28.77 -6.51 -10.59
CA ARG A 363 29.86 -7.02 -9.72
C ARG A 363 30.58 -8.26 -10.24
N ASP A 364 29.98 -8.99 -11.19
CA ASP A 364 30.57 -10.13 -11.87
C ASP A 364 31.37 -9.74 -13.13
N GLY A 365 31.50 -8.43 -13.42
CA GLY A 365 32.22 -7.89 -14.57
C GLY A 365 31.39 -7.80 -15.85
N VAL A 366 30.10 -8.15 -15.80
CA VAL A 366 29.15 -7.97 -16.91
C VAL A 366 28.43 -6.65 -16.71
N GLU A 367 28.52 -5.74 -17.70
CA GLU A 367 27.78 -4.48 -17.69
C GLU A 367 26.30 -4.74 -18.00
N ARG A 368 25.41 -4.39 -17.07
CA ARG A 368 23.96 -4.57 -17.22
C ARG A 368 23.23 -3.24 -17.14
N VAL A 369 22.19 -3.12 -17.94
CA VAL A 369 21.26 -1.97 -17.87
C VAL A 369 20.16 -2.29 -16.88
N VAL A 370 19.95 -1.39 -15.92
CA VAL A 370 18.89 -1.52 -14.92
C VAL A 370 17.77 -0.51 -15.21
N GLY A 371 16.54 -1.00 -15.35
CA GLY A 371 15.33 -0.20 -15.49
C GLY A 371 14.38 -0.42 -14.33
N ARG A 372 13.49 0.55 -14.10
CA ARG A 372 12.39 0.41 -13.14
C ARG A 372 11.11 0.09 -13.86
N GLY A 373 10.41 -0.92 -13.37
CA GLY A 373 9.09 -1.32 -13.83
C GLY A 373 7.96 -0.54 -13.11
N PRO A 374 6.71 -0.98 -13.31
CA PRO A 374 5.56 -0.40 -12.61
C PRO A 374 5.64 -0.61 -11.09
N ASP A 375 4.94 0.25 -10.35
CA ASP A 375 4.86 0.19 -8.89
C ASP A 375 3.83 -0.84 -8.38
N THR A 376 2.89 -1.27 -9.24
CA THR A 376 1.67 -1.99 -8.84
C THR A 376 1.80 -3.51 -8.79
N LEU A 377 2.80 -4.12 -9.44
CA LEU A 377 3.01 -5.58 -9.46
C LEU A 377 3.76 -6.08 -8.21
N SER A 378 3.27 -5.79 -7.01
CA SER A 378 3.99 -6.04 -5.75
C SER A 378 3.23 -6.83 -4.68
N VAL A 379 2.14 -7.52 -5.03
CA VAL A 379 1.27 -8.28 -4.11
C VAL A 379 0.60 -7.44 -3.02
N ASP A 380 0.37 -6.18 -3.29
CA ASP A 380 -0.38 -5.29 -2.42
C ASP A 380 -1.85 -5.24 -2.87
N GLY A 381 -2.77 -5.70 -2.04
CA GLY A 381 -4.20 -5.75 -2.34
C GLY A 381 -4.99 -4.56 -1.83
N GLU A 382 -4.33 -3.57 -1.26
CA GLU A 382 -4.99 -2.43 -0.63
C GLU A 382 -5.87 -1.64 -1.62
N LEU A 383 -5.41 -1.48 -2.85
CA LEU A 383 -6.10 -0.73 -3.88
C LEU A 383 -7.41 -1.38 -4.35
N SER A 384 -7.55 -2.70 -4.23
CA SER A 384 -8.73 -3.42 -4.72
C SER A 384 -9.98 -3.22 -3.87
N SER A 385 -9.87 -2.83 -2.61
CA SER A 385 -11.01 -2.76 -1.67
C SER A 385 -12.11 -1.78 -2.10
N GLY A 386 -11.76 -0.68 -2.75
CA GLY A 386 -12.70 0.34 -3.24
C GLY A 386 -12.97 0.30 -4.74
N MET A 387 -12.37 -0.65 -5.49
CA MET A 387 -12.44 -0.76 -6.94
C MET A 387 -13.45 -1.83 -7.35
N THR A 388 -14.06 -1.66 -8.50
CA THR A 388 -14.83 -2.72 -9.16
C THR A 388 -13.88 -3.78 -9.72
N ASP A 389 -14.40 -5.00 -9.95
CA ASP A 389 -13.60 -6.10 -10.51
C ASP A 389 -12.99 -5.72 -11.88
N GLU A 390 -13.76 -5.01 -12.72
CA GLU A 390 -13.29 -4.54 -14.03
C GLU A 390 -12.15 -3.53 -13.90
N GLU A 391 -12.23 -2.59 -12.94
CA GLU A 391 -11.17 -1.62 -12.68
C GLU A 391 -9.89 -2.30 -12.22
N VAL A 392 -9.97 -3.28 -11.32
CA VAL A 392 -8.80 -4.04 -10.86
C VAL A 392 -8.13 -4.82 -11.99
N ILE A 393 -8.93 -5.49 -12.83
CA ILE A 393 -8.42 -6.24 -14.00
C ILE A 393 -7.73 -5.30 -14.99
N MET A 394 -8.35 -4.16 -15.30
CA MET A 394 -7.79 -3.20 -16.25
C MET A 394 -6.48 -2.58 -15.73
N GLU A 395 -6.41 -2.26 -14.44
CA GLU A 395 -5.18 -1.73 -13.84
C GLU A 395 -4.05 -2.76 -13.87
N GLU A 396 -4.35 -4.03 -13.64
CA GLU A 396 -3.36 -5.10 -13.76
C GLU A 396 -2.86 -5.26 -15.21
N ILE A 397 -3.76 -5.21 -16.19
CA ILE A 397 -3.40 -5.26 -17.62
C ILE A 397 -2.50 -4.07 -17.99
N GLU A 398 -2.82 -2.86 -17.55
CA GLU A 398 -1.99 -1.68 -17.77
C GLU A 398 -0.62 -1.82 -17.12
N SER A 399 -0.55 -2.33 -15.90
CA SER A 399 0.71 -2.58 -15.20
C SER A 399 1.60 -3.60 -15.93
N PHE A 400 1.02 -4.67 -16.46
CA PHE A 400 1.78 -5.62 -17.31
C PHE A 400 2.19 -5.01 -18.65
N ARG A 401 1.38 -4.14 -19.25
CA ARG A 401 1.75 -3.39 -20.46
C ARG A 401 2.95 -2.49 -20.21
N ASP A 402 2.96 -1.77 -19.09
CA ASP A 402 4.07 -0.91 -18.69
C ASP A 402 5.33 -1.73 -18.42
N LEU A 403 5.20 -2.90 -17.79
CA LEU A 403 6.31 -3.81 -17.58
C LEU A 403 6.87 -4.31 -18.92
N ILE A 404 6.01 -4.67 -19.87
CA ILE A 404 6.43 -5.11 -21.21
C ILE A 404 7.10 -3.96 -21.97
N ASP A 405 6.59 -2.73 -21.87
CA ASP A 405 7.22 -1.56 -22.48
C ASP A 405 8.61 -1.31 -21.90
N ALA A 406 8.77 -1.44 -20.58
CA ALA A 406 10.08 -1.36 -19.95
C ALA A 406 11.04 -2.44 -20.45
N ILE A 407 10.58 -3.69 -20.55
CA ILE A 407 11.37 -4.80 -21.11
C ILE A 407 11.77 -4.51 -22.56
N ASN A 408 10.84 -4.08 -23.39
CA ASN A 408 11.10 -3.78 -24.80
C ASN A 408 12.05 -2.58 -24.98
N PHE A 409 11.97 -1.60 -24.09
CA PHE A 409 12.83 -0.41 -24.13
C PHE A 409 14.26 -0.71 -23.63
N PHE A 410 14.42 -1.32 -22.46
CA PHE A 410 15.72 -1.59 -21.87
C PHE A 410 16.38 -2.85 -22.47
N GLY A 411 15.57 -3.82 -22.89
CA GLY A 411 16.00 -5.11 -23.40
C GLY A 411 16.15 -5.17 -24.93
N MET A 412 16.24 -4.02 -25.60
CA MET A 412 16.48 -3.98 -27.04
C MET A 412 17.79 -4.72 -27.37
N ARG A 413 17.70 -5.77 -28.17
CA ARG A 413 18.90 -6.50 -28.66
C ARG A 413 19.77 -5.51 -29.43
N LYS A 414 21.04 -5.38 -29.04
CA LYS A 414 22.05 -4.74 -29.88
C LYS A 414 22.16 -5.61 -31.15
N VAL A 415 21.61 -5.12 -32.27
CA VAL A 415 21.74 -5.73 -33.58
C VAL A 415 23.20 -5.67 -34.05
#